data_a429e9f7bbade52c50b554d709de4d47
#
_entry.id   a429e9f7bbade52c50b554d709de4d47
#
_cell.length_a   1.000
_cell.length_b   1.000
_cell.length_c   1.000
_cell.angle_alpha   90.00
_cell.angle_beta   90.00
_cell.angle_gamma   90.00
#
_symmetry.space_group_name_H-M   'P 1'
#
loop_
_entity.id
_entity.type
_entity.pdbx_description
1 polymer ?
#
loop_
_entity_poly.entity_id
_entity_poly.type
_entity_poly.pdbx_seq_one_letter_code
_entity_poly.pdbx_strand_id
1 'polypeptide(L)'
;MISLRGLTDHTMKSYCTYIRAYLEYLDSINKYPSQATWNDMRRFIEQLKEKRNLNDRTINCAISQLRFFTMYVLHKPWDDTQLPMRKFDTYLPYVPTQKDTFYFISTIPNLKQKAMVALLYSSGLRISEVCHLRYEDISRDNMRIHITHGKNRSDR
;
A
#
# COMPACT_ATOMS: atom_id res chain seq x y z
N MET A 1 -12.98 13.95 -8.97
CA MET A 1 -12.46 14.18 -7.60
C MET A 1 -11.11 13.51 -7.35
N ILE A 2 -10.91 12.24 -7.71
CA ILE A 2 -9.61 11.54 -7.55
C ILE A 2 -8.49 12.21 -8.36
N SER A 3 -8.76 12.58 -9.61
CA SER A 3 -7.82 13.34 -10.48
C SER A 3 -7.45 14.71 -9.91
N LEU A 4 -8.38 15.38 -9.24
CA LEU A 4 -8.14 16.71 -8.64
C LEU A 4 -7.16 16.66 -7.45
N ARG A 5 -6.97 15.49 -6.81
CA ARG A 5 -6.02 15.33 -5.71
C ARG A 5 -4.61 14.93 -6.17
N GLY A 6 -4.38 14.80 -7.48
CA GLY A 6 -3.10 14.43 -8.03
C GLY A 6 -2.60 13.05 -7.59
N LEU A 7 -3.51 12.10 -7.31
CA LEU A 7 -3.15 10.74 -6.91
C LEU A 7 -2.53 9.99 -8.09
N THR A 8 -1.58 9.13 -7.78
CA THR A 8 -0.99 8.23 -8.79
C THR A 8 -1.97 7.13 -9.20
N ASP A 9 -1.81 6.58 -10.41
CA ASP A 9 -2.64 5.46 -10.90
C ASP A 9 -2.61 4.26 -9.97
N HIS A 10 -1.46 3.98 -9.36
CA HIS A 10 -1.32 2.91 -8.36
C HIS A 10 -2.19 3.18 -7.13
N THR A 11 -2.18 4.42 -6.63
CA THR A 11 -3.03 4.82 -5.50
C THR A 11 -4.51 4.73 -5.88
N MET A 12 -4.89 5.17 -7.08
CA MET A 12 -6.27 5.05 -7.56
C MET A 12 -6.73 3.59 -7.65
N LYS A 13 -5.91 2.72 -8.24
CA LYS A 13 -6.21 1.27 -8.30
C LYS A 13 -6.37 0.67 -6.91
N SER A 14 -5.49 1.03 -5.97
CA SER A 14 -5.57 0.59 -4.58
C SER A 14 -6.87 1.04 -3.91
N TYR A 15 -7.27 2.31 -4.05
CA TYR A 15 -8.54 2.81 -3.50
C TYR A 15 -9.77 2.15 -4.11
N CYS A 16 -9.73 1.75 -5.37
CA CYS A 16 -10.86 1.11 -6.03
C CYS A 16 -11.03 -0.38 -5.69
N THR A 17 -10.04 -1.03 -5.10
CA THR A 17 -10.05 -2.49 -4.88
C THR A 17 -11.23 -2.94 -4.02
N TYR A 18 -11.36 -2.40 -2.81
CA TYR A 18 -12.43 -2.79 -1.88
C TYR A 18 -13.74 -2.05 -2.15
N ILE A 19 -13.69 -0.86 -2.78
CA ILE A 19 -14.91 -0.18 -3.24
C ILE A 19 -15.62 -1.02 -4.29
N ARG A 20 -14.88 -1.56 -5.28
CA ARG A 20 -15.46 -2.45 -6.29
C ARG A 20 -16.06 -3.70 -5.65
N ALA A 21 -15.32 -4.37 -4.79
CA ALA A 21 -15.82 -5.55 -4.07
C ALA A 21 -17.07 -5.25 -3.22
N TYR A 22 -17.15 -4.04 -2.65
CA TYR A 22 -18.33 -3.60 -1.91
C TYR A 22 -19.54 -3.36 -2.83
N LEU A 23 -19.33 -2.77 -3.99
CA LEU A 23 -20.41 -2.57 -4.97
C LEU A 23 -20.93 -3.91 -5.48
N GLU A 24 -20.04 -4.86 -5.78
CA GLU A 24 -20.42 -6.24 -6.15
C GLU A 24 -21.22 -6.94 -5.03
N TYR A 25 -20.81 -6.72 -3.75
CA TYR A 25 -21.57 -7.22 -2.61
C TYR A 25 -22.95 -6.59 -2.51
N LEU A 26 -23.09 -5.27 -2.66
CA LEU A 26 -24.39 -4.59 -2.64
C LEU A 26 -25.30 -5.07 -3.76
N ASP A 27 -24.75 -5.28 -4.96
CA ASP A 27 -25.48 -5.82 -6.11
C ASP A 27 -26.01 -7.24 -5.79
N SER A 28 -25.21 -8.09 -5.15
CA SER A 28 -25.62 -9.43 -4.74
C SER A 28 -26.80 -9.47 -3.74
N ILE A 29 -27.03 -8.37 -3.03
CA ILE A 29 -28.17 -8.22 -2.09
C ILE A 29 -29.25 -7.27 -2.63
N ASN A 30 -29.20 -6.95 -3.94
CA ASN A 30 -30.12 -6.05 -4.64
C ASN A 30 -30.28 -4.68 -3.96
N LYS A 31 -29.18 -4.07 -3.53
CA LYS A 31 -29.16 -2.74 -2.91
C LYS A 31 -28.34 -1.73 -3.70
N TYR A 32 -28.88 -0.51 -3.85
CA TYR A 32 -28.09 0.60 -4.39
C TYR A 32 -27.16 1.19 -3.32
N PRO A 33 -25.99 1.73 -3.69
CA PRO A 33 -25.05 2.34 -2.75
C PRO A 33 -25.66 3.48 -1.92
N SER A 34 -26.62 4.22 -2.47
CA SER A 34 -27.35 5.27 -1.75
C SER A 34 -28.23 4.76 -0.62
N GLN A 35 -28.67 3.51 -0.69
CA GLN A 35 -29.55 2.84 0.28
C GLN A 35 -28.78 1.99 1.29
N ALA A 36 -27.46 1.86 1.10
CA ALA A 36 -26.61 1.07 1.98
C ALA A 36 -26.60 1.63 3.41
N THR A 37 -26.75 0.72 4.37
CA THR A 37 -26.75 1.00 5.80
C THR A 37 -25.40 0.64 6.42
N TRP A 38 -25.18 1.10 7.66
CA TRP A 38 -24.01 0.69 8.46
C TRP A 38 -23.95 -0.83 8.66
N ASN A 39 -25.11 -1.47 8.79
CA ASN A 39 -25.19 -2.93 8.93
C ASN A 39 -24.72 -3.65 7.67
N ASP A 40 -25.04 -3.14 6.49
CA ASP A 40 -24.54 -3.71 5.22
C ASP A 40 -23.00 -3.59 5.12
N MET A 41 -22.45 -2.45 5.55
CA MET A 41 -20.99 -2.27 5.59
C MET A 41 -20.31 -3.23 6.57
N ARG A 42 -20.90 -3.43 7.78
CA ARG A 42 -20.37 -4.39 8.77
C ARG A 42 -20.37 -5.81 8.21
N ARG A 43 -21.49 -6.26 7.64
CA ARG A 43 -21.60 -7.60 7.02
C ARG A 43 -20.59 -7.80 5.90
N PHE A 44 -20.35 -6.78 5.08
CA PHE A 44 -19.32 -6.84 4.07
C PHE A 44 -17.91 -7.01 4.68
N ILE A 45 -17.58 -6.27 5.72
CA ILE A 45 -16.30 -6.39 6.42
C ILE A 45 -16.15 -7.76 7.09
N GLU A 46 -17.21 -8.29 7.72
CA GLU A 46 -17.26 -9.64 8.28
C GLU A 46 -17.02 -10.69 7.19
N GLN A 47 -17.67 -10.55 6.03
CA GLN A 47 -17.47 -11.44 4.89
C GLN A 47 -16.02 -11.41 4.37
N LEU A 48 -15.37 -10.24 4.34
CA LEU A 48 -13.96 -10.14 3.98
C LEU A 48 -13.06 -10.87 4.97
N LYS A 49 -13.38 -10.79 6.26
CA LYS A 49 -12.63 -11.48 7.33
C LYS A 49 -12.82 -12.98 7.26
N GLU A 50 -14.04 -13.47 7.17
CA GLU A 50 -14.38 -14.89 7.24
C GLU A 50 -14.09 -15.64 5.94
N LYS A 51 -14.55 -15.12 4.79
CA LYS A 51 -14.42 -15.83 3.52
C LYS A 51 -13.04 -15.67 2.88
N ARG A 52 -12.38 -14.51 3.05
CA ARG A 52 -11.06 -14.23 2.46
C ARG A 52 -9.92 -14.33 3.45
N ASN A 53 -10.20 -14.57 4.73
CA ASN A 53 -9.23 -14.66 5.84
C ASN A 53 -8.20 -13.50 5.84
N LEU A 54 -8.69 -12.28 5.58
CA LEU A 54 -7.82 -11.11 5.53
C LEU A 54 -7.38 -10.69 6.93
N ASN A 55 -6.12 -10.26 7.05
CA ASN A 55 -5.60 -9.72 8.31
C ASN A 55 -6.22 -8.35 8.64
N ASP A 56 -6.20 -7.97 9.92
CA ASP A 56 -6.86 -6.75 10.40
C ASP A 56 -6.28 -5.47 9.80
N ARG A 57 -5.00 -5.42 9.44
CA ARG A 57 -4.40 -4.31 8.70
C ARG A 57 -5.04 -4.15 7.31
N THR A 58 -5.27 -5.25 6.61
CA THR A 58 -5.93 -5.25 5.31
C THR A 58 -7.41 -4.88 5.42
N ILE A 59 -8.09 -5.36 6.47
CA ILE A 59 -9.47 -4.94 6.79
C ILE A 59 -9.53 -3.43 7.03
N ASN A 60 -8.57 -2.84 7.75
CA ASN A 60 -8.50 -1.39 7.95
C ASN A 60 -8.30 -0.62 6.64
N CYS A 61 -7.59 -1.18 5.66
CA CYS A 61 -7.54 -0.61 4.31
C CYS A 61 -8.93 -0.60 3.65
N ALA A 62 -9.71 -1.69 3.80
CA ALA A 62 -11.06 -1.75 3.26
C ALA A 62 -11.98 -0.71 3.95
N ILE A 63 -11.92 -0.59 5.28
CA ILE A 63 -12.68 0.41 6.04
C ILE A 63 -12.32 1.83 5.58
N SER A 64 -11.02 2.13 5.40
CA SER A 64 -10.56 3.43 4.91
C SER A 64 -11.10 3.76 3.51
N GLN A 65 -11.17 2.75 2.63
CA GLN A 65 -11.72 2.92 1.28
C GLN A 65 -13.24 3.13 1.31
N LEU A 66 -13.97 2.40 2.16
CA LEU A 66 -15.41 2.63 2.38
C LEU A 66 -15.68 4.01 2.95
N ARG A 67 -14.88 4.47 3.92
CA ARG A 67 -14.95 5.82 4.47
C ARG A 67 -14.78 6.87 3.36
N PHE A 68 -13.75 6.71 2.54
CA PHE A 68 -13.53 7.61 1.41
C PHE A 68 -14.72 7.62 0.46
N PHE A 69 -15.24 6.45 0.08
CA PHE A 69 -16.39 6.32 -0.80
C PHE A 69 -17.64 6.98 -0.22
N THR A 70 -17.94 6.73 1.05
CA THR A 70 -19.10 7.29 1.73
C THR A 70 -19.04 8.82 1.81
N MET A 71 -17.89 9.38 2.22
CA MET A 71 -17.76 10.82 2.41
C MET A 71 -17.65 11.60 1.10
N TYR A 72 -16.90 11.09 0.13
CA TYR A 72 -16.53 11.86 -1.06
C TYR A 72 -17.31 11.49 -2.34
N VAL A 73 -17.94 10.32 -2.36
CA VAL A 73 -18.75 9.88 -3.52
C VAL A 73 -20.23 9.93 -3.17
N LEU A 74 -20.62 9.39 -2.02
CA LEU A 74 -22.02 9.40 -1.59
C LEU A 74 -22.42 10.68 -0.83
N HIS A 75 -21.43 11.53 -0.47
CA HIS A 75 -21.64 12.77 0.30
C HIS A 75 -22.39 12.55 1.61
N LYS A 76 -22.17 11.40 2.25
CA LYS A 76 -22.75 11.07 3.54
C LYS A 76 -21.73 11.23 4.68
N PRO A 77 -22.13 11.62 5.89
CA PRO A 77 -21.24 11.66 7.04
C PRO A 77 -20.74 10.27 7.39
N TRP A 78 -19.51 10.20 7.89
CA TRP A 78 -18.92 8.97 8.41
C TRP A 78 -18.92 9.02 9.93
N ASP A 79 -19.26 7.89 10.55
CA ASP A 79 -19.26 7.71 11.99
C ASP A 79 -18.33 6.55 12.37
N ASP A 80 -17.20 6.89 12.99
CA ASP A 80 -16.20 5.91 13.43
C ASP A 80 -16.71 4.98 14.54
N THR A 81 -17.81 5.34 15.23
CA THR A 81 -18.44 4.48 16.24
C THR A 81 -19.21 3.32 15.58
N GLN A 82 -19.74 3.54 14.39
CA GLN A 82 -20.50 2.53 13.65
C GLN A 82 -19.60 1.49 12.96
N LEU A 83 -18.44 1.92 12.45
CA LEU A 83 -17.46 1.03 11.82
C LEU A 83 -16.05 1.45 12.24
N PRO A 84 -15.61 1.07 13.44
CA PRO A 84 -14.28 1.44 13.95
C PRO A 84 -13.17 0.67 13.24
N MET A 85 -11.99 1.28 13.23
CA MET A 85 -10.76 0.58 12.82
C MET A 85 -10.45 -0.55 13.81
N ARG A 86 -9.98 -1.68 13.31
CA ARG A 86 -9.57 -2.82 14.12
C ARG A 86 -8.21 -2.57 14.75
N LYS A 87 -8.07 -2.95 16.01
CA LYS A 87 -6.76 -3.03 16.67
C LYS A 87 -6.03 -4.27 16.15
N PHE A 88 -4.74 -4.16 15.91
CA PHE A 88 -3.89 -5.28 15.51
C PHE A 88 -2.49 -5.10 16.11
N ASP A 89 -1.85 -6.22 16.39
CA ASP A 89 -0.50 -6.22 16.92
C ASP A 89 0.50 -5.86 15.82
N THR A 90 1.47 -5.03 16.17
CA THR A 90 2.56 -4.66 15.28
C THR A 90 3.81 -5.37 15.75
N TYR A 91 4.23 -6.39 15.03
CA TYR A 91 5.49 -7.09 15.28
C TYR A 91 6.62 -6.40 14.54
N LEU A 92 7.73 -6.22 15.23
CA LEU A 92 8.96 -5.78 14.57
C LEU A 92 9.47 -6.91 13.68
N PRO A 93 9.84 -6.62 12.44
CA PRO A 93 10.42 -7.62 11.56
C PRO A 93 11.78 -8.07 12.11
N TYR A 94 12.14 -9.32 11.82
CA TYR A 94 13.50 -9.78 12.07
C TYR A 94 14.49 -8.95 11.25
N VAL A 95 15.52 -8.42 11.91
CA VAL A 95 16.60 -7.68 11.27
C VAL A 95 17.84 -8.58 11.24
N PRO A 96 18.31 -9.00 10.06
CA PRO A 96 19.52 -9.80 9.95
C PRO A 96 20.75 -9.04 10.47
N THR A 97 21.73 -9.77 11.00
CA THR A 97 22.99 -9.15 11.40
C THR A 97 23.77 -8.63 10.18
N GLN A 98 24.71 -7.73 10.40
CA GLN A 98 25.58 -7.25 9.32
C GLN A 98 26.36 -8.41 8.66
N LYS A 99 26.84 -9.36 9.46
CA LYS A 99 27.53 -10.56 8.97
C LYS A 99 26.64 -11.40 8.05
N ASP A 100 25.39 -11.65 8.46
CA ASP A 100 24.44 -12.45 7.67
C ASP A 100 24.11 -11.74 6.35
N THR A 101 23.97 -10.40 6.41
CA THR A 101 23.69 -9.61 5.22
C THR A 101 24.85 -9.65 4.23
N PHE A 102 26.09 -9.46 4.69
CA PHE A 102 27.26 -9.57 3.80
C PHE A 102 27.45 -10.97 3.24
N TYR A 103 27.25 -11.99 4.06
CA TYR A 103 27.29 -13.38 3.60
C TYR A 103 26.24 -13.60 2.50
N PHE A 104 24.99 -13.21 2.75
CA PHE A 104 23.91 -13.31 1.76
C PHE A 104 24.29 -12.60 0.43
N ILE A 105 24.75 -11.34 0.50
CA ILE A 105 25.17 -10.60 -0.71
C ILE A 105 26.31 -11.33 -1.43
N SER A 106 27.25 -11.92 -0.71
CA SER A 106 28.39 -12.63 -1.31
C SER A 106 27.96 -13.86 -2.09
N THR A 107 26.91 -14.56 -1.66
CA THR A 107 26.39 -15.78 -2.30
C THR A 107 25.60 -15.54 -3.59
N ILE A 108 25.22 -14.28 -3.89
CA ILE A 108 24.49 -13.96 -5.12
C ILE A 108 25.41 -14.09 -6.34
N PRO A 109 25.14 -15.04 -7.26
CA PRO A 109 26.02 -15.29 -8.39
C PRO A 109 25.90 -14.24 -9.49
N ASN A 110 24.69 -13.69 -9.68
CA ASN A 110 24.44 -12.69 -10.72
C ASN A 110 24.89 -11.30 -10.25
N LEU A 111 25.87 -10.72 -10.96
CA LEU A 111 26.48 -9.43 -10.61
C LEU A 111 25.47 -8.29 -10.54
N LYS A 112 24.49 -8.23 -11.46
CA LYS A 112 23.45 -7.21 -11.48
C LYS A 112 22.57 -7.30 -10.22
N GLN A 113 22.13 -8.50 -9.87
CA GLN A 113 21.32 -8.72 -8.67
C GLN A 113 22.12 -8.42 -7.39
N LYS A 114 23.38 -8.83 -7.34
CA LYS A 114 24.30 -8.55 -6.25
C LYS A 114 24.45 -7.03 -6.06
N ALA A 115 24.68 -6.28 -7.12
CA ALA A 115 24.78 -4.82 -7.07
C ALA A 115 23.48 -4.16 -6.59
N MET A 116 22.32 -4.62 -7.05
CA MET A 116 21.01 -4.11 -6.61
C MET A 116 20.80 -4.33 -5.11
N VAL A 117 21.08 -5.53 -4.61
CA VAL A 117 20.91 -5.85 -3.16
C VAL A 117 21.93 -5.07 -2.33
N ALA A 118 23.17 -4.94 -2.79
CA ALA A 118 24.17 -4.13 -2.11
C ALA A 118 23.76 -2.65 -2.02
N LEU A 119 23.19 -2.08 -3.09
CA LEU A 119 22.66 -0.72 -3.10
C LEU A 119 21.48 -0.57 -2.12
N LEU A 120 20.54 -1.52 -2.13
CA LEU A 120 19.41 -1.51 -1.18
C LEU A 120 19.90 -1.46 0.26
N TYR A 121 20.89 -2.30 0.60
CA TYR A 121 21.43 -2.37 1.95
C TYR A 121 22.24 -1.13 2.34
N SER A 122 23.12 -0.66 1.46
CA SER A 122 24.07 0.44 1.78
C SER A 122 23.40 1.82 1.79
N SER A 123 22.42 2.05 0.90
CA SER A 123 21.82 3.37 0.71
C SER A 123 20.37 3.48 1.24
N GLY A 124 19.76 2.39 1.68
CA GLY A 124 18.38 2.37 2.14
C GLY A 124 17.35 2.76 1.07
N LEU A 125 17.69 2.55 -0.20
CA LEU A 125 16.79 2.81 -1.33
C LEU A 125 15.61 1.83 -1.32
N ARG A 126 14.48 2.27 -1.87
CA ARG A 126 13.36 1.35 -2.11
C ARG A 126 13.63 0.50 -3.34
N ILE A 127 13.07 -0.72 -3.37
CA ILE A 127 13.21 -1.64 -4.52
C ILE A 127 12.85 -0.93 -5.84
N SER A 128 11.74 -0.19 -5.85
CA SER A 128 11.32 0.56 -7.05
C SER A 128 12.32 1.64 -7.46
N GLU A 129 12.97 2.31 -6.52
CA GLU A 129 13.99 3.33 -6.80
C GLU A 129 15.22 2.69 -7.44
N VAL A 130 15.70 1.57 -6.90
CA VAL A 130 16.83 0.82 -7.50
C VAL A 130 16.50 0.28 -8.88
N CYS A 131 15.27 -0.21 -9.11
CA CYS A 131 14.86 -0.72 -10.42
C CYS A 131 14.78 0.37 -11.50
N HIS A 132 14.57 1.63 -11.15
CA HIS A 132 14.50 2.76 -12.08
C HIS A 132 15.79 3.59 -12.13
N LEU A 133 16.81 3.21 -11.35
CA LEU A 133 18.09 3.92 -11.29
C LEU A 133 18.80 3.85 -12.65
N ARG A 134 19.26 5.00 -13.13
CA ARG A 134 20.03 5.13 -14.36
C ARG A 134 21.49 5.37 -14.05
N TYR A 135 22.36 5.16 -15.03
CA TYR A 135 23.79 5.39 -14.89
C TYR A 135 24.11 6.87 -14.58
N GLU A 136 23.38 7.79 -15.18
CA GLU A 136 23.48 9.24 -14.98
C GLU A 136 23.09 9.71 -13.58
N ASP A 137 22.32 8.90 -12.84
CA ASP A 137 21.91 9.18 -11.45
C ASP A 137 23.05 8.89 -10.45
N ILE A 138 24.16 8.27 -10.91
CA ILE A 138 25.28 7.88 -10.06
C ILE A 138 26.47 8.80 -10.29
N SER A 139 26.73 9.70 -9.34
CA SER A 139 27.93 10.54 -9.36
C SER A 139 29.07 9.87 -8.58
N ARG A 140 30.07 9.37 -9.29
CA ARG A 140 31.26 8.78 -8.68
C ARG A 140 32.10 9.81 -7.96
N ASP A 141 32.26 11.00 -8.53
CA ASP A 141 33.10 12.06 -7.99
C ASP A 141 32.59 12.57 -6.65
N ASN A 142 31.25 12.64 -6.52
CA ASN A 142 30.61 13.10 -5.31
C ASN A 142 30.15 11.95 -4.38
N MET A 143 30.36 10.70 -4.77
CA MET A 143 29.90 9.49 -4.07
C MET A 143 28.40 9.58 -3.71
N ARG A 144 27.57 10.03 -4.67
CA ARG A 144 26.15 10.29 -4.47
C ARG A 144 25.30 9.56 -5.52
N ILE A 145 24.12 9.18 -5.08
CA ILE A 145 23.06 8.66 -5.95
C ILE A 145 21.91 9.66 -5.87
N HIS A 146 21.51 10.17 -7.03
CA HIS A 146 20.37 11.08 -7.13
C HIS A 146 19.11 10.28 -7.44
N ILE A 147 18.10 10.39 -6.58
CA ILE A 147 16.82 9.71 -6.77
C ILE A 147 15.80 10.72 -7.24
N THR A 148 15.41 10.59 -8.51
CA THR A 148 14.32 11.36 -9.10
C THR A 148 12.99 10.67 -8.86
N HIS A 149 11.94 11.42 -8.60
CA HIS A 149 10.57 10.93 -8.43
C HIS A 149 10.40 9.91 -7.29
N GLY A 150 11.07 10.12 -6.16
CA GLY A 150 10.88 9.36 -4.93
C GLY A 150 9.42 9.36 -4.45
N LYS A 151 9.11 8.60 -3.41
CA LYS A 151 7.77 8.58 -2.80
C LYS A 151 7.39 10.02 -2.41
N ASN A 152 6.17 10.43 -2.74
CA ASN A 152 5.64 11.79 -2.60
C ASN A 152 6.21 12.82 -3.60
N ARG A 153 6.76 12.39 -4.74
CA ARG A 153 7.34 13.24 -5.79
C ARG A 153 8.48 14.14 -5.29
N SER A 154 9.19 13.70 -4.25
CA SER A 154 10.37 14.40 -3.74
C SER A 154 11.64 13.73 -4.22
N ASP A 155 12.57 14.53 -4.75
CA ASP A 155 13.91 14.11 -5.10
C ASP A 155 14.80 14.06 -3.85
N ARG A 156 15.78 13.18 -3.85
CA ARG A 156 16.74 13.05 -2.73
C ARG A 156 18.08 12.46 -3.20
#